data_215a0c0a827c010c1fc30016f8308c55
#
_entry.id   215a0c0a827c010c1fc30016f8308c55
#
_cell.length_a   1.000
_cell.length_b   1.000
_cell.length_c   1.000
_cell.angle_alpha   90.00
_cell.angle_beta   90.00
_cell.angle_gamma   90.00
#
_symmetry.space_group_name_H-M   'P 1'
#
loop_
_entity.id
_entity.type
_entity.pdbx_description
1 polymer ?
#
loop_
_entity_poly.entity_id
_entity_poly.type
_entity_poly.pdbx_seq_one_letter_code
_entity_poly.pdbx_strand_id
1 'polypeptide(L)'
;PASVDSIVSSNGQEDHVSMGANAAVKTLEIIENVERILAIELFNASQALLLRKHQTGTALEAVLRDFRTLVPKVENDIYMHEAMVSSVRFIRNLKIDESLYN
;
A
#
# COMPACT_ATOMS: atom_id res chain seq x y z
N PRO A 1 -10.34 -14.91 -10.64
CA PRO A 1 -10.08 -13.71 -11.45
C PRO A 1 -11.15 -13.51 -12.53
N ALA A 2 -11.50 -12.27 -12.79
CA ALA A 2 -12.53 -11.96 -13.80
C ALA A 2 -12.14 -12.42 -15.21
N SER A 3 -10.84 -12.51 -15.50
CA SER A 3 -10.34 -12.90 -16.82
C SER A 3 -10.55 -14.39 -17.16
N VAL A 4 -10.80 -15.22 -16.17
CA VAL A 4 -11.07 -16.66 -16.39
C VAL A 4 -12.55 -17.00 -16.34
N ASP A 5 -13.39 -16.02 -15.99
CA ASP A 5 -14.83 -16.20 -15.92
C ASP A 5 -15.48 -15.75 -17.23
N SER A 6 -16.54 -16.44 -17.62
CA SER A 6 -17.40 -16.01 -18.72
C SER A 6 -18.85 -16.10 -18.30
N ILE A 7 -19.70 -15.29 -18.91
CA ILE A 7 -21.12 -15.27 -18.65
C ILE A 7 -21.88 -15.48 -19.94
N VAL A 8 -23.11 -15.99 -19.83
CA VAL A 8 -24.01 -16.09 -20.96
C VAL A 8 -24.60 -14.71 -21.22
N SER A 9 -24.51 -14.23 -22.46
CA SER A 9 -25.14 -12.99 -22.89
C SER A 9 -25.85 -13.16 -24.21
N SER A 10 -26.71 -12.22 -24.55
CA SER A 10 -27.48 -12.24 -25.83
C SER A 10 -28.22 -13.56 -26.06
N ASN A 11 -28.82 -14.13 -24.99
CA ASN A 11 -29.53 -15.41 -25.00
C ASN A 11 -28.67 -16.60 -25.53
N GLY A 12 -27.37 -16.56 -25.23
CA GLY A 12 -26.43 -17.58 -25.66
C GLY A 12 -25.93 -17.42 -27.09
N GLN A 13 -26.19 -16.30 -27.73
CA GLN A 13 -25.69 -16.02 -29.07
C GLN A 13 -24.20 -15.72 -29.12
N GLU A 14 -23.64 -15.28 -27.98
CA GLU A 14 -22.21 -15.05 -27.83
C GLU A 14 -21.63 -16.02 -26.83
N ASP A 15 -20.54 -16.71 -27.20
CA ASP A 15 -19.89 -17.70 -26.34
C ASP A 15 -19.06 -17.08 -25.24
N HIS A 16 -18.49 -15.91 -25.48
CA HIS A 16 -17.61 -15.22 -24.52
C HIS A 16 -17.93 -13.74 -24.48
N VAL A 17 -17.87 -13.20 -23.26
CA VAL A 17 -18.08 -11.79 -23.00
C VAL A 17 -16.81 -11.21 -22.39
N SER A 18 -16.39 -10.04 -22.88
CA SER A 18 -15.26 -9.33 -22.30
C SER A 18 -15.59 -8.86 -20.89
N MET A 19 -14.77 -9.25 -19.92
CA MET A 19 -14.89 -8.84 -18.51
C MET A 19 -13.85 -7.76 -18.15
N GLY A 20 -13.40 -6.98 -19.14
CA GLY A 20 -12.34 -5.99 -18.94
C GLY A 20 -12.66 -4.94 -17.88
N ALA A 21 -13.91 -4.45 -17.80
CA ALA A 21 -14.32 -3.49 -16.78
C ALA A 21 -14.25 -4.10 -15.37
N ASN A 22 -14.73 -5.34 -15.20
CA ASN A 22 -14.64 -6.05 -13.91
C ASN A 22 -13.19 -6.36 -13.53
N ALA A 23 -12.37 -6.73 -14.50
CA ALA A 23 -10.95 -6.97 -14.27
C ALA A 23 -10.24 -5.69 -13.84
N ALA A 24 -10.57 -4.55 -14.44
CA ALA A 24 -10.02 -3.24 -14.05
C ALA A 24 -10.40 -2.86 -12.62
N VAL A 25 -11.65 -3.06 -12.22
CA VAL A 25 -12.13 -2.80 -10.85
C VAL A 25 -11.41 -3.71 -9.85
N LYS A 26 -11.29 -5.01 -10.15
CA LYS A 26 -10.57 -5.95 -9.30
C LYS A 26 -9.09 -5.57 -9.17
N THR A 27 -8.46 -5.13 -10.25
CA THR A 27 -7.06 -4.67 -10.24
C THR A 27 -6.90 -3.47 -9.33
N LEU A 28 -7.81 -2.50 -9.40
CA LEU A 28 -7.78 -1.34 -8.51
C LEU A 28 -7.89 -1.76 -7.04
N GLU A 29 -8.80 -2.68 -6.71
CA GLU A 29 -8.94 -3.20 -5.36
C GLU A 29 -7.66 -3.88 -4.87
N ILE A 30 -7.00 -4.64 -5.73
CA ILE A 30 -5.72 -5.29 -5.41
C ILE A 30 -4.65 -4.24 -5.12
N ILE A 31 -4.54 -3.19 -5.94
CA ILE A 31 -3.59 -2.10 -5.72
C ILE A 31 -3.84 -1.42 -4.39
N GLU A 32 -5.09 -1.09 -4.07
CA GLU A 32 -5.44 -0.47 -2.79
C GLU A 32 -5.09 -1.37 -1.60
N ASN A 33 -5.33 -2.67 -1.72
CA ASN A 33 -4.97 -3.63 -0.67
C ASN A 33 -3.46 -3.74 -0.51
N VAL A 34 -2.70 -3.75 -1.60
CA VAL A 34 -1.23 -3.75 -1.54
C VAL A 34 -0.71 -2.48 -0.86
N GLU A 35 -1.27 -1.32 -1.17
CA GLU A 35 -0.90 -0.07 -0.50
C GLU A 35 -1.14 -0.15 1.01
N ARG A 36 -2.25 -0.74 1.44
CA ARG A 36 -2.55 -0.94 2.87
C ARG A 36 -1.56 -1.88 3.53
N ILE A 37 -1.20 -2.97 2.86
CA ILE A 37 -0.20 -3.92 3.37
C ILE A 37 1.16 -3.24 3.54
N LEU A 38 1.60 -2.50 2.54
CA LEU A 38 2.86 -1.76 2.61
C LEU A 38 2.84 -0.68 3.70
N ALA A 39 1.70 -0.03 3.89
CA ALA A 39 1.53 0.95 4.96
C ALA A 39 1.69 0.30 6.35
N ILE A 40 1.09 -0.87 6.55
CA ILE A 40 1.22 -1.62 7.81
C ILE A 40 2.67 -2.05 8.02
N GLU A 41 3.34 -2.54 6.99
CA GLU A 41 4.75 -2.93 7.07
C GLU A 41 5.64 -1.74 7.43
N LEU A 42 5.46 -0.62 6.76
CA LEU A 42 6.23 0.60 7.04
C LEU A 42 5.99 1.09 8.46
N PHE A 43 4.73 1.11 8.91
CA PHE A 43 4.39 1.48 10.27
C PHE A 43 5.10 0.58 11.28
N ASN A 44 4.96 -0.73 11.13
CA ASN A 44 5.57 -1.69 12.05
C ASN A 44 7.10 -1.60 12.05
N ALA A 45 7.71 -1.50 10.88
CA ALA A 45 9.16 -1.36 10.77
C ALA A 45 9.67 -0.08 11.44
N SER A 46 8.96 1.04 11.22
CA SER A 46 9.31 2.32 11.85
C SER A 46 9.26 2.23 13.37
N GLN A 47 8.19 1.63 13.91
CA GLN A 47 8.05 1.45 15.36
C GLN A 47 9.13 0.52 15.92
N ALA A 48 9.41 -0.59 15.24
CA ALA A 48 10.41 -1.54 15.67
C ALA A 48 11.82 -0.91 15.73
N LEU A 49 12.18 -0.12 14.74
CA LEU A 49 13.47 0.59 14.71
C LEU A 49 13.58 1.61 15.85
N LEU A 50 12.50 2.31 16.16
CA LEU A 50 12.49 3.24 17.29
C LEU A 50 12.66 2.51 18.63
N LEU A 51 11.99 1.36 18.80
CA LEU A 51 12.09 0.56 20.02
C LEU A 51 13.47 -0.04 20.20
N ARG A 52 14.10 -0.48 19.12
CA ARG A 52 15.45 -1.04 19.13
C ARG A 52 16.54 0.01 19.16
N LYS A 53 16.20 1.26 18.92
CA LYS A 53 17.14 2.39 18.80
C LYS A 53 18.22 2.15 17.73
N HIS A 54 17.84 1.45 16.65
CA HIS A 54 18.68 1.22 15.51
C HIS A 54 18.45 2.25 14.42
N GLN A 55 19.50 2.52 13.67
CA GLN A 55 19.44 3.34 12.46
C GLN A 55 19.57 2.46 11.23
N THR A 56 18.94 2.90 10.14
CA THR A 56 19.08 2.29 8.84
C THR A 56 20.17 2.99 8.02
N GLY A 57 20.28 2.63 6.74
CA GLY A 57 21.15 3.37 5.82
C GLY A 57 20.67 4.82 5.63
N THR A 58 21.59 5.71 5.27
CA THR A 58 21.34 7.15 5.16
C THR A 58 20.10 7.49 4.32
N ALA A 59 19.92 6.81 3.19
CA ALA A 59 18.79 7.05 2.30
C ALA A 59 17.45 6.70 2.95
N LEU A 60 17.39 5.55 3.62
CA LEU A 60 16.17 5.12 4.32
C LEU A 60 15.89 5.96 5.56
N GLU A 61 16.93 6.46 6.24
CA GLU A 61 16.73 7.36 7.39
C GLU A 61 16.02 8.65 6.98
N ALA A 62 16.31 9.19 5.80
CA ALA A 62 15.62 10.37 5.29
C ALA A 62 14.11 10.07 5.08
N VAL A 63 13.79 8.94 4.47
CA VAL A 63 12.40 8.50 4.27
C VAL A 63 11.69 8.30 5.61
N LEU A 64 12.33 7.62 6.55
CA LEU A 64 11.77 7.37 7.87
C LEU A 64 11.56 8.66 8.67
N ARG A 65 12.45 9.63 8.53
CA ARG A 65 12.29 10.93 9.17
C ARG A 65 11.01 11.61 8.69
N ASP A 66 10.79 11.65 7.39
CA ASP A 66 9.58 12.25 6.81
C ASP A 66 8.32 11.49 7.24
N PHE A 67 8.38 10.15 7.23
CA PHE A 67 7.29 9.31 7.69
C PHE A 67 6.93 9.60 9.16
N ARG A 68 7.92 9.72 10.02
CA ARG A 68 7.72 9.95 11.46
C ARG A 68 7.15 11.33 11.79
N THR A 69 7.22 12.29 10.87
CA THR A 69 6.52 13.56 11.05
C THR A 69 5.01 13.41 10.95
N LEU A 70 4.55 12.42 10.17
CA LEU A 70 3.12 12.13 9.99
C LEU A 70 2.62 11.04 10.94
N VAL A 71 3.49 10.09 11.26
CA VAL A 71 3.17 8.91 12.09
C VAL A 71 4.23 8.80 13.18
N PRO A 72 4.05 9.48 14.30
CA PRO A 72 5.04 9.47 15.39
C PRO A 72 5.09 8.15 16.13
N LYS A 73 6.10 8.00 16.99
CA LYS A 73 6.24 6.85 17.87
C LYS A 73 4.98 6.64 18.72
N VAL A 74 4.48 5.41 18.71
CA VAL A 74 3.37 5.00 19.56
C VAL A 74 3.93 4.58 20.93
N GLU A 75 3.58 5.33 21.96
CA GLU A 75 4.02 5.05 23.35
C GLU A 75 2.90 4.46 24.19
N ASN A 76 1.65 4.80 23.87
CA ASN A 76 0.45 4.32 24.53
C ASN A 76 -0.55 3.84 23.49
N ASP A 77 -1.62 3.20 23.92
CA ASP A 77 -2.70 2.81 23.03
C ASP A 77 -3.28 4.04 22.34
N ILE A 78 -3.40 3.97 21.03
CA ILE A 78 -3.96 5.03 20.20
C ILE A 78 -5.03 4.44 19.27
N TYR A 79 -5.84 5.33 18.69
CA TYR A 79 -6.75 4.93 17.64
C TYR A 79 -5.96 4.74 16.34
N MET A 80 -5.71 3.49 16.00
CA MET A 80 -4.80 3.10 14.90
C MET A 80 -5.27 3.52 13.52
N HIS A 81 -6.56 3.74 13.33
CA HIS A 81 -7.10 4.10 12.02
C HIS A 81 -6.43 5.33 11.41
N GLU A 82 -6.24 6.38 12.20
CA GLU A 82 -5.60 7.60 11.71
C GLU A 82 -4.15 7.37 11.31
N ALA A 83 -3.43 6.58 12.10
CA ALA A 83 -2.05 6.20 11.77
C ALA A 83 -1.99 5.40 10.47
N MET A 84 -2.92 4.49 10.25
CA MET A 84 -2.97 3.71 9.02
C MET A 84 -3.32 4.57 7.80
N VAL A 85 -4.30 5.45 7.92
CA VAL A 85 -4.68 6.38 6.84
C VAL A 85 -3.49 7.29 6.47
N SER A 86 -2.79 7.83 7.45
CA SER A 86 -1.62 8.67 7.23
C SER A 86 -0.49 7.87 6.57
N SER A 87 -0.30 6.62 6.96
CA SER A 87 0.72 5.75 6.38
C SER A 87 0.43 5.43 4.91
N VAL A 88 -0.82 5.14 4.56
CA VAL A 88 -1.22 4.93 3.16
C VAL A 88 -1.00 6.19 2.34
N ARG A 89 -1.39 7.35 2.87
CA ARG A 89 -1.19 8.64 2.20
C ARG A 89 0.28 8.93 1.97
N PHE A 90 1.12 8.63 2.95
CA PHE A 90 2.56 8.78 2.83
C PHE A 90 3.11 7.94 1.67
N ILE A 91 2.73 6.67 1.60
CA ILE A 91 3.19 5.75 0.53
C ILE A 91 2.74 6.25 -0.85
N ARG A 92 1.49 6.69 -0.98
CA ARG A 92 0.98 7.22 -2.26
C ARG A 92 1.72 8.45 -2.76
N ASN A 93 2.21 9.28 -1.85
CA ASN A 93 2.89 10.53 -2.18
C ASN A 93 4.42 10.40 -2.14
N LEU A 94 4.94 9.23 -1.79
CA LEU A 94 6.37 8.99 -1.70
C LEU A 94 7.01 9.03 -3.09
N LYS A 95 8.03 9.88 -3.23
CA LYS A 95 8.88 9.90 -4.42
C LYS A 95 10.20 9.25 -4.05
N ILE A 96 10.50 8.14 -4.72
CA ILE A 96 11.76 7.43 -4.50
C ILE A 96 12.83 8.05 -5.39
N ASP A 97 13.95 8.43 -4.78
CA ASP A 97 15.10 8.93 -5.51
C ASP A 97 15.73 7.77 -6.29
N GLU A 98 15.88 7.94 -7.59
CA GLU A 98 16.45 6.92 -8.48
C GLU A 98 17.86 6.51 -8.09
N SER A 99 18.59 7.38 -7.38
CA SER A 99 19.94 7.06 -6.90
C SER A 99 19.95 5.91 -5.89
N LEU A 100 18.82 5.56 -5.31
CA LEU A 100 18.72 4.48 -4.33
C LEU A 100 18.88 3.08 -4.95
N TYR A 101 18.62 2.94 -6.24
CA TYR A 101 18.67 1.64 -6.93
C TYR A 101 19.48 1.67 -8.24
N ASN A 102 20.24 2.73 -8.47
CA ASN A 102 21.19 2.84 -9.59
C ASN A 102 22.63 2.71 -9.11
#